data_90f8dc15287af54f25dfab5afa296375
#
_entry.id   90f8dc15287af54f25dfab5afa296375
#
_cell.length_a   1.000
_cell.length_b   1.000
_cell.length_c   1.000
_cell.angle_alpha   90.00
_cell.angle_beta   90.00
_cell.angle_gamma   90.00
#
_symmetry.space_group_name_H-M   'P 1'
#
loop_
_entity.id
_entity.type
_entity.pdbx_description
1 polymer ?
#
loop_
_entity_poly.entity_id
_entity_poly.type
_entity_poly.pdbx_seq_one_letter_code
_entity_poly.pdbx_strand_id
1 'polypeptide(L)'
;TLNDIMLTNPRFDAYPALGGTAITYSGAFTENFESYTSGTVTSGQRVFPKYVNDAAEGADYWYVEAFSGNKYLKMSAFSSSATFQDQLNKVYFVVPVDFTAANSFSFKTQDRFNVGGVLKVYYSTDYTPLGDINAATLVNITSSFTIASGTTGSASMPFVNSGIYNFGSLAGNGYIIFEYTGGYSFDPDLTTTMHIDDIVVN
;
A
#
# COMPACT_ATOMS: atom_id res chain seq x y z
N THR A 1 -26.44 -16.06 -4.74
CA THR A 1 -27.01 -15.53 -3.46
C THR A 1 -26.04 -14.52 -2.87
N LEU A 2 -26.48 -13.67 -1.92
CA LEU A 2 -25.60 -12.69 -1.24
C LEU A 2 -24.35 -13.35 -0.63
N ASN A 3 -24.46 -14.58 -0.15
CA ASN A 3 -23.33 -15.37 0.36
C ASN A 3 -22.32 -15.74 -0.74
N ASP A 4 -22.74 -16.00 -1.95
CA ASP A 4 -21.83 -16.35 -3.04
C ASP A 4 -21.02 -15.12 -3.50
N ILE A 5 -21.64 -13.94 -3.43
CA ILE A 5 -20.95 -12.66 -3.72
C ILE A 5 -19.89 -12.36 -2.64
N MET A 6 -20.18 -12.64 -1.38
CA MET A 6 -19.24 -12.46 -0.28
C MET A 6 -18.03 -13.41 -0.35
N LEU A 7 -18.22 -14.63 -0.83
CA LEU A 7 -17.15 -15.64 -0.91
C LEU A 7 -16.26 -15.48 -2.17
N THR A 8 -16.70 -14.75 -3.18
CA THR A 8 -15.98 -14.61 -4.45
C THR A 8 -15.45 -13.21 -4.71
N ASN A 9 -15.77 -12.22 -3.88
CA ASN A 9 -15.29 -10.86 -4.04
C ASN A 9 -14.29 -10.52 -2.93
N PRO A 10 -12.96 -10.55 -3.23
CA PRO A 10 -11.91 -10.25 -2.24
C PRO A 10 -12.02 -8.84 -1.64
N ARG A 11 -12.82 -7.95 -2.25
CA ARG A 11 -13.07 -6.61 -1.71
C ARG A 11 -13.75 -6.60 -0.34
N PHE A 12 -14.48 -7.66 0.03
CA PHE A 12 -15.15 -7.72 1.34
C PHE A 12 -14.26 -8.17 2.49
N ASP A 13 -13.14 -8.84 2.21
CA ASP A 13 -12.23 -9.34 3.26
C ASP A 13 -11.22 -8.27 3.74
N ALA A 14 -10.96 -7.25 2.94
CA ALA A 14 -9.98 -6.20 3.24
C ALA A 14 -10.55 -5.01 4.02
N TYR A 15 -11.88 -4.91 4.11
CA TYR A 15 -12.50 -3.80 4.82
C TYR A 15 -12.63 -4.11 6.32
N PRO A 16 -12.29 -3.15 7.21
CA PRO A 16 -12.69 -3.28 8.60
C PRO A 16 -14.19 -3.53 8.61
N ALA A 17 -14.59 -4.66 9.18
CA ALA A 17 -15.96 -5.14 9.19
C ALA A 17 -16.92 -3.97 9.25
N LEU A 18 -18.01 -4.00 8.49
CA LEU A 18 -19.08 -3.00 8.35
C LEU A 18 -19.64 -2.42 9.68
N GLY A 19 -18.84 -2.39 10.73
CA GLY A 19 -19.02 -1.75 12.01
C GLY A 19 -18.59 -0.28 12.04
N GLY A 20 -18.27 0.29 10.85
CA GLY A 20 -18.19 1.73 10.63
C GLY A 20 -17.35 2.53 11.61
N THR A 21 -16.05 2.28 11.71
CA THR A 21 -15.18 3.33 12.23
C THR A 21 -15.10 4.39 11.14
N ALA A 22 -15.63 5.57 11.40
CA ALA A 22 -15.52 6.70 10.48
C ALA A 22 -14.03 6.95 10.19
N ILE A 23 -13.67 7.14 8.92
CA ILE A 23 -12.31 7.50 8.54
C ILE A 23 -11.93 8.81 9.22
N THR A 24 -10.78 8.79 9.89
CA THR A 24 -10.21 9.97 10.54
C THR A 24 -9.10 10.53 9.66
N TYR A 25 -9.24 11.78 9.27
CA TYR A 25 -8.22 12.53 8.56
C TYR A 25 -7.36 13.28 9.55
N SER A 26 -6.05 13.22 9.40
CA SER A 26 -5.08 13.90 10.25
C SER A 26 -4.09 14.72 9.44
N GLY A 27 -3.74 15.90 9.94
CA GLY A 27 -2.72 16.77 9.35
C GLY A 27 -1.30 16.50 9.82
N ALA A 28 -1.13 15.73 10.91
CA ALA A 28 0.19 15.33 11.41
C ALA A 28 0.13 13.97 12.10
N PHE A 29 0.95 13.03 11.65
CA PHE A 29 1.13 11.71 12.28
C PHE A 29 2.34 10.99 11.73
N THR A 30 2.78 9.97 12.45
CA THR A 30 3.75 8.97 11.97
C THR A 30 3.12 7.59 12.10
N GLU A 31 3.24 6.78 11.03
CA GLU A 31 2.89 5.36 11.04
C GLU A 31 4.14 4.52 10.75
N ASN A 32 4.54 3.74 11.75
CA ASN A 32 5.72 2.87 11.71
C ASN A 32 5.37 1.38 11.85
N PHE A 33 4.09 1.06 11.76
CA PHE A 33 3.54 -0.30 11.80
C PHE A 33 3.84 -1.12 13.06
N GLU A 34 4.55 -0.58 14.06
CA GLU A 34 4.99 -1.31 15.26
C GLU A 34 3.82 -1.78 16.14
N SER A 35 2.68 -1.11 16.08
CA SER A 35 1.48 -1.45 16.85
C SER A 35 0.69 -2.63 16.28
N TYR A 36 0.97 -3.06 15.05
CA TYR A 36 0.20 -4.09 14.35
C TYR A 36 0.78 -5.50 14.54
N THR A 37 -0.02 -6.52 14.24
CA THR A 37 0.42 -7.92 14.27
C THR A 37 1.23 -8.23 13.01
N SER A 38 2.49 -8.59 13.19
CA SER A 38 3.35 -9.05 12.09
C SER A 38 3.21 -10.54 11.84
N GLY A 39 3.42 -10.96 10.59
CA GLY A 39 3.35 -12.36 10.21
C GLY A 39 3.70 -12.59 8.75
N THR A 40 3.21 -13.68 8.20
CA THR A 40 3.32 -14.04 6.78
C THR A 40 2.18 -13.42 5.98
N VAL A 41 2.16 -13.63 4.67
CA VAL A 41 1.07 -13.20 3.78
C VAL A 41 -0.33 -13.66 4.26
N THR A 42 -0.42 -14.75 5.03
CA THR A 42 -1.69 -15.28 5.56
C THR A 42 -1.97 -14.91 7.01
N SER A 43 -0.98 -14.46 7.78
CA SER A 43 -1.09 -14.23 9.23
C SER A 43 -0.70 -12.82 9.67
N GLY A 44 0.02 -12.06 8.83
CA GLY A 44 0.30 -10.66 9.08
C GLY A 44 -0.98 -9.82 8.98
N GLN A 45 -1.06 -8.75 9.75
CA GLN A 45 -2.22 -7.88 9.73
C GLN A 45 -2.43 -7.25 8.36
N ARG A 46 -3.64 -7.36 7.82
CA ARG A 46 -4.06 -6.80 6.52
C ARG A 46 -5.24 -5.84 6.65
N VAL A 47 -5.94 -5.88 7.77
CA VAL A 47 -7.06 -4.98 8.07
C VAL A 47 -6.58 -3.92 9.05
N PHE A 48 -6.67 -2.66 8.66
CA PHE A 48 -6.15 -1.53 9.41
C PHE A 48 -7.30 -0.63 9.88
N PRO A 49 -7.36 -0.24 11.17
CA PRO A 49 -8.43 0.63 11.67
C PRO A 49 -8.44 2.04 11.06
N LYS A 50 -7.28 2.49 10.55
CA LYS A 50 -7.07 3.86 10.08
C LYS A 50 -6.86 3.97 8.56
N TYR A 51 -6.58 2.87 7.88
CA TYR A 51 -6.14 2.83 6.50
C TYR A 51 -7.00 1.86 5.69
N VAL A 52 -7.14 2.14 4.40
CA VAL A 52 -7.77 1.20 3.47
C VAL A 52 -6.66 0.38 2.81
N ASN A 53 -6.86 -0.93 2.77
CA ASN A 53 -6.00 -1.87 2.06
C ASN A 53 -6.90 -2.67 1.12
N ASP A 54 -6.86 -2.35 -0.17
CA ASP A 54 -7.80 -2.87 -1.16
C ASP A 54 -7.06 -3.39 -2.39
N ALA A 55 -7.63 -4.35 -3.07
CA ALA A 55 -7.13 -4.91 -4.32
C ALA A 55 -8.12 -4.61 -5.46
N ALA A 56 -7.66 -3.90 -6.49
CA ALA A 56 -8.43 -3.74 -7.72
C ALA A 56 -8.30 -4.97 -8.63
N GLU A 57 -7.16 -5.64 -8.58
CA GLU A 57 -6.88 -6.87 -9.34
C GLU A 57 -6.05 -7.82 -8.47
N GLY A 58 -6.29 -9.12 -8.65
CA GLY A 58 -5.62 -10.17 -7.88
C GLY A 58 -6.27 -10.43 -6.51
N ALA A 59 -5.61 -11.25 -5.71
CA ALA A 59 -6.08 -11.69 -4.39
C ALA A 59 -5.10 -11.37 -3.26
N ASP A 60 -3.98 -10.74 -3.56
CA ASP A 60 -2.99 -10.34 -2.56
C ASP A 60 -3.31 -8.95 -2.01
N TYR A 61 -2.79 -8.70 -0.82
CA TYR A 61 -2.95 -7.45 -0.09
C TYR A 61 -1.66 -7.07 0.59
N TRP A 62 -1.48 -5.80 0.89
CA TRP A 62 -0.43 -5.36 1.79
C TRP A 62 -0.63 -6.01 3.17
N TYR A 63 0.44 -6.45 3.80
CA TYR A 63 0.41 -7.03 5.14
C TYR A 63 1.62 -6.59 5.96
N VAL A 64 1.51 -6.68 7.29
CA VAL A 64 2.60 -6.34 8.19
C VAL A 64 3.52 -7.54 8.37
N GLU A 65 4.80 -7.36 8.05
CA GLU A 65 5.90 -8.30 8.33
C GLU A 65 6.86 -7.68 9.35
N ALA A 66 7.68 -8.50 9.98
CA ALA A 66 8.75 -8.05 10.86
C ALA A 66 10.08 -8.71 10.51
N PHE A 67 11.15 -7.92 10.60
CA PHE A 67 12.53 -8.42 10.49
C PHE A 67 13.45 -7.63 11.43
N SER A 68 14.25 -8.36 12.23
CA SER A 68 15.21 -7.77 13.20
C SER A 68 14.58 -6.76 14.16
N GLY A 69 13.33 -6.97 14.58
CA GLY A 69 12.64 -6.12 15.53
C GLY A 69 11.95 -4.91 14.92
N ASN A 70 12.05 -4.67 13.62
CA ASN A 70 11.32 -3.64 12.89
C ASN A 70 10.12 -4.24 12.16
N LYS A 71 8.95 -3.61 12.26
CA LYS A 71 7.75 -3.98 11.52
C LYS A 71 7.51 -2.98 10.38
N TYR A 72 7.04 -3.48 9.27
CA TYR A 72 6.80 -2.70 8.07
C TYR A 72 5.67 -3.31 7.23
N LEU A 73 5.12 -2.51 6.36
CA LEU A 73 4.15 -2.95 5.37
C LEU A 73 4.89 -3.65 4.22
N LYS A 74 4.40 -4.81 3.79
CA LYS A 74 5.00 -5.61 2.71
C LYS A 74 3.97 -5.99 1.66
N MET A 75 4.40 -5.97 0.41
CA MET A 75 3.68 -6.55 -0.72
C MET A 75 4.66 -7.26 -1.66
N SER A 76 4.23 -8.38 -2.23
CA SER A 76 4.96 -9.10 -3.25
C SER A 76 3.97 -9.88 -4.10
N ALA A 77 4.08 -9.79 -5.42
CA ALA A 77 3.31 -10.61 -6.36
C ALA A 77 3.99 -11.96 -6.64
N PHE A 78 5.13 -12.24 -5.99
CA PHE A 78 5.80 -13.53 -6.16
C PHE A 78 4.96 -14.67 -5.60
N SER A 79 4.74 -15.70 -6.41
CA SER A 79 4.14 -16.95 -5.99
C SER A 79 4.99 -18.13 -6.45
N SER A 80 5.22 -19.09 -5.55
CA SER A 80 5.82 -20.38 -5.88
C SER A 80 4.79 -21.40 -6.40
N SER A 81 3.49 -21.04 -6.35
CA SER A 81 2.40 -21.90 -6.81
C SER A 81 2.04 -21.58 -8.25
N ALA A 82 2.07 -22.58 -9.13
CA ALA A 82 1.66 -22.42 -10.53
C ALA A 82 0.21 -21.88 -10.68
N THR A 83 -0.64 -22.15 -9.71
CA THR A 83 -2.05 -21.66 -9.72
C THR A 83 -2.17 -20.14 -9.62
N PHE A 84 -1.17 -19.46 -9.06
CA PHE A 84 -1.18 -18.01 -8.84
C PHE A 84 -0.16 -17.25 -9.70
N GLN A 85 0.58 -17.96 -10.57
CA GLN A 85 1.60 -17.34 -11.41
C GLN A 85 1.03 -16.45 -12.53
N ASP A 86 -0.20 -16.65 -12.95
CA ASP A 86 -0.81 -15.86 -14.03
C ASP A 86 -1.60 -14.64 -13.52
N GLN A 87 -1.51 -14.33 -12.21
CA GLN A 87 -2.28 -13.25 -11.63
C GLN A 87 -1.53 -11.92 -11.68
N LEU A 88 -2.18 -10.93 -12.25
CA LEU A 88 -1.85 -9.53 -12.02
C LEU A 88 -2.39 -9.12 -10.65
N ASN A 89 -1.54 -8.53 -9.82
CA ASN A 89 -1.93 -7.91 -8.56
C ASN A 89 -1.83 -6.39 -8.69
N LYS A 90 -2.94 -5.70 -8.44
CA LYS A 90 -3.01 -4.25 -8.36
C LYS A 90 -3.66 -3.88 -7.05
N VAL A 91 -2.85 -3.48 -6.09
CA VAL A 91 -3.21 -3.38 -4.67
C VAL A 91 -2.90 -1.98 -4.16
N TYR A 92 -3.80 -1.44 -3.36
CA TYR A 92 -3.72 -0.09 -2.85
C TYR A 92 -3.65 -0.07 -1.33
N PHE A 93 -2.71 0.70 -0.78
CA PHE A 93 -2.72 1.11 0.61
C PHE A 93 -3.03 2.60 0.67
N VAL A 94 -4.14 2.96 1.30
CA VAL A 94 -4.73 4.31 1.24
C VAL A 94 -4.68 4.95 2.62
N VAL A 95 -4.03 6.09 2.69
CA VAL A 95 -3.75 6.84 3.91
C VAL A 95 -4.57 8.14 3.90
N PRO A 96 -5.55 8.30 4.81
CA PRO A 96 -6.34 9.52 4.93
C PRO A 96 -5.51 10.68 5.47
N VAL A 97 -5.64 11.86 4.84
CA VAL A 97 -4.90 13.08 5.21
C VAL A 97 -5.84 14.28 5.21
N ASP A 98 -5.76 15.12 6.22
CA ASP A 98 -6.29 16.49 6.18
C ASP A 98 -5.25 17.41 5.56
N PHE A 99 -5.37 17.67 4.26
CA PHE A 99 -4.45 18.52 3.52
C PHE A 99 -4.50 20.00 3.95
N THR A 100 -5.57 20.42 4.65
CA THR A 100 -5.62 21.79 5.20
C THR A 100 -4.65 21.96 6.36
N ALA A 101 -4.48 20.90 7.16
CA ALA A 101 -3.60 20.91 8.33
C ALA A 101 -2.20 20.35 8.04
N ALA A 102 -2.07 19.52 6.99
CA ALA A 102 -0.81 18.92 6.59
C ALA A 102 0.01 19.81 5.67
N ASN A 103 1.32 19.85 5.86
CA ASN A 103 2.25 20.59 5.01
C ASN A 103 3.04 19.68 4.07
N SER A 104 3.40 18.49 4.54
CA SER A 104 4.32 17.61 3.82
C SER A 104 4.10 16.13 4.13
N PHE A 105 4.68 15.31 3.26
CA PHE A 105 4.61 13.87 3.33
C PHE A 105 5.95 13.24 2.98
N SER A 106 6.32 12.20 3.70
CA SER A 106 7.48 11.35 3.41
C SER A 106 7.26 9.92 3.93
N PHE A 107 8.08 9.00 3.47
CA PHE A 107 8.04 7.60 3.87
C PHE A 107 9.41 6.95 3.63
N LYS A 108 9.54 5.69 3.98
CA LYS A 108 10.71 4.88 3.65
C LYS A 108 10.31 3.66 2.86
N THR A 109 11.20 3.21 1.97
CA THR A 109 11.03 1.97 1.20
C THR A 109 12.25 1.08 1.28
N GLN A 110 12.03 -0.22 1.11
CA GLN A 110 13.05 -1.23 0.90
C GLN A 110 12.54 -2.20 -0.16
N ASP A 111 13.39 -2.59 -1.10
CA ASP A 111 13.06 -3.60 -2.10
C ASP A 111 13.86 -4.89 -1.88
N ARG A 112 13.34 -6.01 -2.37
CA ARG A 112 14.04 -7.30 -2.47
C ARG A 112 13.61 -8.01 -3.74
N PHE A 113 14.47 -8.89 -4.26
CA PHE A 113 14.21 -9.65 -5.49
C PHE A 113 13.75 -8.73 -6.63
N ASN A 114 14.47 -7.63 -6.82
CA ASN A 114 14.09 -6.59 -7.76
C ASN A 114 14.05 -7.12 -9.21
N VAL A 115 12.88 -6.99 -9.83
CA VAL A 115 12.62 -7.30 -11.25
C VAL A 115 11.79 -6.18 -11.89
N GLY A 116 11.92 -4.95 -11.40
CA GLY A 116 11.29 -3.76 -11.96
C GLY A 116 10.53 -2.93 -10.94
N GLY A 117 10.08 -1.76 -11.37
CA GLY A 117 9.35 -0.81 -10.54
C GLY A 117 7.89 -1.21 -10.36
N VAL A 118 7.50 -1.57 -9.15
CA VAL A 118 6.15 -2.05 -8.79
C VAL A 118 5.34 -1.03 -8.00
N LEU A 119 5.99 0.01 -7.44
CA LEU A 119 5.34 0.98 -6.55
C LEU A 119 5.10 2.31 -7.27
N LYS A 120 3.87 2.80 -7.16
CA LYS A 120 3.51 4.18 -7.49
C LYS A 120 2.86 4.85 -6.31
N VAL A 121 2.98 6.17 -6.26
CA VAL A 121 2.41 7.01 -5.21
C VAL A 121 1.54 8.07 -5.85
N TYR A 122 0.33 8.21 -5.32
CA TYR A 122 -0.64 9.20 -5.77
C TYR A 122 -1.19 9.99 -4.59
N TYR A 123 -1.83 11.13 -4.87
CA TYR A 123 -2.85 11.67 -4.00
C TYR A 123 -4.19 11.76 -4.73
N SER A 124 -5.27 11.79 -3.93
CA SER A 124 -6.63 12.02 -4.42
C SER A 124 -7.41 12.86 -3.41
N THR A 125 -8.27 13.74 -3.91
CA THR A 125 -9.19 14.54 -3.10
C THR A 125 -10.65 14.14 -3.30
N ASP A 126 -10.90 13.15 -4.16
CA ASP A 126 -12.25 12.68 -4.51
C ASP A 126 -12.44 11.16 -4.36
N TYR A 127 -11.41 10.43 -3.89
CA TYR A 127 -11.55 9.02 -3.57
C TYR A 127 -12.60 8.82 -2.48
N THR A 128 -13.50 7.89 -2.70
CA THR A 128 -14.50 7.48 -1.71
C THR A 128 -14.13 6.10 -1.18
N PRO A 129 -13.86 5.96 0.13
CA PRO A 129 -13.62 4.65 0.75
C PRO A 129 -14.77 3.68 0.45
N LEU A 130 -14.44 2.42 0.15
CA LEU A 130 -15.37 1.39 -0.38
C LEU A 130 -15.80 1.58 -1.83
N GLY A 131 -15.50 2.71 -2.44
CA GLY A 131 -15.75 2.95 -3.85
C GLY A 131 -14.71 2.27 -4.74
N ASP A 132 -15.01 2.25 -6.03
CA ASP A 132 -14.02 1.84 -7.02
C ASP A 132 -12.91 2.89 -7.09
N ILE A 133 -11.68 2.50 -6.79
CA ILE A 133 -10.53 3.41 -6.84
C ILE A 133 -10.28 3.95 -8.26
N ASN A 134 -10.69 3.18 -9.28
CA ASN A 134 -10.59 3.62 -10.67
C ASN A 134 -11.59 4.74 -11.02
N ALA A 135 -12.59 5.00 -10.18
CA ALA A 135 -13.50 6.13 -10.33
C ALA A 135 -12.95 7.43 -9.74
N ALA A 136 -11.88 7.36 -8.94
CA ALA A 136 -11.24 8.52 -8.33
C ALA A 136 -10.21 9.16 -9.27
N THR A 137 -9.99 10.47 -9.09
CA THR A 137 -8.91 11.19 -9.75
C THR A 137 -7.61 10.93 -9.00
N LEU A 138 -6.73 10.12 -9.58
CA LEU A 138 -5.41 9.81 -9.01
C LEU A 138 -4.34 10.70 -9.62
N VAL A 139 -3.80 11.62 -8.84
CA VAL A 139 -2.68 12.47 -9.28
C VAL A 139 -1.38 11.77 -8.94
N ASN A 140 -0.64 11.34 -9.97
CA ASN A 140 0.62 10.62 -9.80
C ASN A 140 1.75 11.56 -9.35
N ILE A 141 2.31 11.28 -8.18
CA ILE A 141 3.43 12.02 -7.57
C ILE A 141 4.68 11.15 -7.38
N THR A 142 4.71 9.98 -7.97
CA THR A 142 5.81 8.99 -7.81
C THR A 142 7.18 9.59 -8.10
N SER A 143 7.29 10.41 -9.14
CA SER A 143 8.56 11.03 -9.55
C SER A 143 9.13 12.04 -8.55
N SER A 144 8.34 12.44 -7.55
CA SER A 144 8.79 13.33 -6.47
C SER A 144 9.54 12.58 -5.36
N PHE A 145 9.61 11.26 -5.44
CA PHE A 145 10.19 10.41 -4.40
C PHE A 145 11.36 9.57 -4.90
N THR A 146 12.27 9.28 -4.00
CA THR A 146 13.25 8.21 -4.16
C THR A 146 12.62 6.91 -3.61
N ILE A 147 12.46 5.92 -4.49
CA ILE A 147 11.93 4.60 -4.14
C ILE A 147 13.07 3.60 -4.23
N ALA A 148 13.21 2.74 -3.21
CA ALA A 148 14.21 1.68 -3.21
C ALA A 148 14.08 0.80 -4.45
N SER A 149 15.21 0.47 -5.07
CA SER A 149 15.27 -0.37 -6.25
C SER A 149 16.66 -0.99 -6.42
N GLY A 150 16.73 -2.11 -7.13
CA GLY A 150 17.98 -2.74 -7.53
C GLY A 150 18.52 -3.77 -6.55
N THR A 151 17.84 -4.07 -5.44
CA THR A 151 18.26 -5.11 -4.50
C THR A 151 18.03 -6.48 -5.10
N THR A 152 19.10 -7.20 -5.41
CA THR A 152 19.03 -8.57 -5.92
C THR A 152 18.90 -9.58 -4.79
N GLY A 153 18.02 -10.56 -4.95
CA GLY A 153 17.80 -11.62 -3.97
C GLY A 153 17.17 -11.11 -2.65
N SER A 154 17.41 -11.87 -1.58
CA SER A 154 16.80 -11.66 -0.25
C SER A 154 17.60 -10.74 0.66
N ALA A 155 18.66 -10.11 0.18
CA ALA A 155 19.52 -9.25 1.00
C ALA A 155 18.67 -8.16 1.70
N SER A 156 18.89 -8.00 3.01
CA SER A 156 18.26 -6.91 3.75
C SER A 156 19.13 -5.66 3.62
N MET A 157 18.73 -4.76 2.74
CA MET A 157 19.35 -3.45 2.61
C MET A 157 18.70 -2.46 3.58
N PRO A 158 19.37 -1.37 3.96
CA PRO A 158 18.73 -0.30 4.71
C PRO A 158 17.50 0.25 3.99
N PHE A 159 16.51 0.70 4.75
CA PHE A 159 15.40 1.46 4.17
C PHE A 159 15.90 2.77 3.56
N VAL A 160 15.39 3.10 2.39
CA VAL A 160 15.67 4.32 1.63
C VAL A 160 14.63 5.38 1.99
N ASN A 161 15.08 6.58 2.38
CA ASN A 161 14.17 7.71 2.60
C ASN A 161 13.63 8.20 1.26
N SER A 162 12.32 8.42 1.19
CA SER A 162 11.66 8.88 -0.03
C SER A 162 12.02 10.32 -0.44
N GLY A 163 12.52 11.12 0.50
CA GLY A 163 12.49 12.58 0.39
C GLY A 163 11.15 13.13 0.88
N ILE A 164 10.98 14.45 0.79
CA ILE A 164 9.80 15.16 1.28
C ILE A 164 9.00 15.72 0.09
N TYR A 165 7.71 15.41 0.06
CA TYR A 165 6.75 16.04 -0.84
C TYR A 165 5.95 17.09 -0.08
N ASN A 166 5.92 18.33 -0.58
CA ASN A 166 5.14 19.42 0.00
C ASN A 166 3.79 19.49 -0.70
N PHE A 167 2.71 19.52 0.08
CA PHE A 167 1.35 19.55 -0.45
C PHE A 167 0.98 20.88 -1.11
N GLY A 168 1.74 21.94 -0.84
CA GLY A 168 1.53 23.26 -1.45
C GLY A 168 0.17 23.84 -1.09
N SER A 169 -0.69 24.05 -2.09
CA SER A 169 -2.03 24.64 -1.92
C SER A 169 -3.14 23.58 -1.80
N LEU A 170 -2.81 22.29 -1.65
CA LEU A 170 -3.84 21.29 -1.39
C LEU A 170 -4.55 21.59 -0.07
N ALA A 171 -5.86 21.41 -0.06
CA ALA A 171 -6.69 21.67 1.11
C ALA A 171 -7.88 20.69 1.17
N GLY A 172 -8.48 20.57 2.35
CA GLY A 172 -9.58 19.64 2.60
C GLY A 172 -9.08 18.23 2.90
N ASN A 173 -10.02 17.32 3.06
CA ASN A 173 -9.75 15.92 3.27
C ASN A 173 -9.40 15.24 1.95
N GLY A 174 -8.45 14.31 2.00
CA GLY A 174 -8.06 13.50 0.86
C GLY A 174 -7.18 12.34 1.29
N TYR A 175 -6.43 11.78 0.35
CA TYR A 175 -5.70 10.54 0.55
C TYR A 175 -4.35 10.56 -0.15
N ILE A 176 -3.35 9.97 0.49
CA ILE A 176 -2.16 9.45 -0.15
C ILE A 176 -2.39 7.97 -0.44
N ILE A 177 -2.02 7.53 -1.64
CA ILE A 177 -2.32 6.20 -2.14
C ILE A 177 -1.03 5.57 -2.64
N PHE A 178 -0.65 4.45 -2.04
CA PHE A 178 0.42 3.58 -2.52
C PHE A 178 -0.18 2.47 -3.38
N GLU A 179 0.15 2.43 -4.65
CA GLU A 179 -0.24 1.38 -5.58
C GLU A 179 0.93 0.42 -5.77
N TYR A 180 0.73 -0.84 -5.49
CA TYR A 180 1.59 -1.91 -5.96
C TYR A 180 0.97 -2.53 -7.21
N THR A 181 1.73 -2.60 -8.29
CA THR A 181 1.32 -3.32 -9.50
C THR A 181 2.43 -4.30 -9.87
N GLY A 182 2.10 -5.60 -9.85
CA GLY A 182 3.05 -6.66 -10.15
C GLY A 182 2.39 -7.98 -10.45
N GLY A 183 3.16 -8.93 -11.00
CA GLY A 183 2.70 -10.26 -11.37
C GLY A 183 3.55 -10.90 -12.44
N TYR A 184 3.15 -12.09 -12.86
CA TYR A 184 3.79 -12.87 -13.93
C TYR A 184 3.19 -12.57 -15.33
N SER A 185 2.22 -11.66 -15.41
CA SER A 185 1.57 -11.27 -16.68
C SER A 185 2.37 -10.21 -17.45
N PHE A 186 3.58 -9.89 -17.01
CA PHE A 186 4.47 -8.92 -17.63
C PHE A 186 5.63 -9.61 -18.36
N ASP A 187 6.26 -8.92 -19.27
CA ASP A 187 7.51 -9.33 -19.89
C ASP A 187 8.54 -8.19 -19.74
N PRO A 188 9.53 -8.31 -18.83
CA PRO A 188 9.70 -9.37 -17.82
C PRO A 188 8.65 -9.34 -16.72
N ASP A 189 8.50 -10.46 -15.99
CA ASP A 189 7.64 -10.53 -14.80
C ASP A 189 8.01 -9.44 -13.78
N LEU A 190 6.99 -8.86 -13.13
CA LEU A 190 7.14 -7.83 -12.11
C LEU A 190 6.82 -8.40 -10.72
N THR A 191 7.80 -9.04 -10.08
CA THR A 191 7.62 -9.72 -8.80
C THR A 191 8.45 -9.14 -7.66
N THR A 192 8.95 -7.92 -7.83
CA THR A 192 9.69 -7.19 -6.79
C THR A 192 8.91 -7.21 -5.48
N THR A 193 9.57 -7.64 -4.40
CA THR A 193 9.03 -7.46 -3.05
C THR A 193 9.30 -6.03 -2.61
N MET A 194 8.24 -5.31 -2.25
CA MET A 194 8.30 -3.93 -1.78
C MET A 194 7.88 -3.82 -0.32
N HIS A 195 8.67 -3.09 0.44
CA HIS A 195 8.38 -2.72 1.83
C HIS A 195 8.17 -1.21 1.93
N ILE A 196 7.23 -0.80 2.80
CA ILE A 196 6.99 0.60 3.16
C ILE A 196 7.03 0.73 4.68
N ASP A 197 7.65 1.78 5.17
CA ASP A 197 7.78 2.07 6.59
C ASP A 197 7.84 3.58 6.85
N ASP A 198 7.70 3.96 8.11
CA ASP A 198 7.84 5.36 8.58
C ASP A 198 7.09 6.36 7.68
N ILE A 199 5.80 6.15 7.49
CA ILE A 199 4.93 7.13 6.81
C ILE A 199 4.77 8.34 7.73
N VAL A 200 5.21 9.50 7.28
CA VAL A 200 5.18 10.74 8.05
C VAL A 200 4.38 11.80 7.30
N VAL A 201 3.37 12.34 7.96
CA VAL A 201 2.62 13.55 7.56
C VAL A 201 2.87 14.63 8.59
N ASN A 202 3.24 15.85 8.14
CA ASN A 202 3.55 17.01 8.98
C ASN A 202 2.79 18.25 8.51
#